data_095d7bd44713e62fc3c36975ece621b8
#
_entry.id   095d7bd44713e62fc3c36975ece621b8
#
_cell.length_a   1.000
_cell.length_b   1.000
_cell.length_c   1.000
_cell.angle_alpha   90.00
_cell.angle_beta   90.00
_cell.angle_gamma   90.00
#
_symmetry.space_group_name_H-M   'P 1'
#
loop_
_entity.id
_entity.type
_entity.pdbx_description
1 polymer ?
#
loop_
_entity_poly.entity_id
_entity_poly.type
_entity_poly.pdbx_seq_one_letter_code
_entity_poly.pdbx_strand_id
1 'polypeptide(L)'
;MLCSVILRLHSKHAAPRPAPLLPARALARGVDAPPRPSGLSRKLSPNHTIQPTIPQLSSPNPCATIDEPFDSTPESPSAAGEEARRPPDPPRPPPAADPDVPQERKRSYRWTRRAAAGKRRALQRCAEGRSAREAAVMGDELELAADKHVGCIVTVEKKKDSFESLVMEHIRLNGAYWGLTTLDLLNKLHAVDSAEVVEWIMSCYHPESGGFGGNVGHDAHVLYTLSAVQVLCLFDRLDALDVEKVADYVAGLQNEDGSFSGDIWGEVDTRFSYISLCTLSLLHRLHKVDVQKAVDFIVSCKNLDGGFGAMPGGESHAGQIFCCVGALAIAGALHHVDRDLLGWWLCERQCRDGGLNGRPEKLADVCYSWWVLSSLIMIDRVHWIDKEKLTKFILNCQDKENGGISDRPDNAVDIYHTYFGVAGLSLMEYPGVKPMDPAYALPLDVVNRIFLRK
;
A
#
# COMPACT_ATOMS: atom_id res chain seq x y z
N MET A 1 4.37 5.67 -1.39
CA MET A 1 4.09 6.86 -0.58
C MET A 1 3.48 6.55 0.78
N LEU A 2 2.57 5.58 0.98
CA LEU A 2 2.32 5.07 2.34
C LEU A 2 3.63 4.62 3.00
N CYS A 3 4.46 3.82 2.32
CA CYS A 3 5.84 3.57 2.74
C CYS A 3 6.68 4.85 2.89
N SER A 4 6.53 5.85 2.01
CA SER A 4 7.38 7.06 2.04
C SER A 4 7.04 8.03 3.15
N VAL A 5 5.79 8.07 3.63
CA VAL A 5 5.42 8.89 4.80
C VAL A 5 6.00 8.27 6.06
N ILE A 6 5.91 6.96 6.21
CA ILE A 6 6.47 6.23 7.36
C ILE A 6 7.99 6.19 7.29
N LEU A 7 8.61 5.99 6.13
CA LEU A 7 10.06 6.02 5.93
C LEU A 7 10.69 7.41 6.14
N ARG A 8 9.97 8.52 5.86
CA ARG A 8 10.47 9.86 6.18
C ARG A 8 10.50 10.15 7.68
N LEU A 9 9.66 9.49 8.47
CA LEU A 9 9.68 9.62 9.92
C LEU A 9 10.83 8.81 10.55
N HIS A 10 11.17 7.64 10.02
CA HIS A 10 12.26 6.79 10.50
C HIS A 10 13.66 7.28 10.09
N SER A 11 13.82 7.93 8.93
CA SER A 11 15.13 8.42 8.48
C SER A 11 15.66 9.66 9.23
N LYS A 12 14.84 10.30 10.08
CA LYS A 12 15.24 11.46 10.88
C LYS A 12 15.72 11.11 12.30
N HIS A 13 15.61 9.86 12.73
CA HIS A 13 15.96 9.43 14.10
C HIS A 13 17.05 8.36 14.19
N ALA A 14 17.83 8.11 13.12
CA ALA A 14 19.08 7.38 13.27
C ALA A 14 20.08 8.26 14.01
N ALA A 15 20.16 8.10 15.32
CA ALA A 15 21.24 8.69 16.13
C ALA A 15 22.59 8.20 15.58
N PRO A 16 23.62 9.07 15.48
CA PRO A 16 24.94 8.64 15.05
C PRO A 16 25.47 7.58 16.03
N ARG A 17 25.87 6.42 15.51
CA ARG A 17 26.54 5.37 16.30
C ARG A 17 27.76 5.97 16.99
N PRO A 18 27.98 5.73 18.30
CA PRO A 18 29.23 6.12 18.93
C PRO A 18 30.39 5.35 18.28
N ALA A 19 31.45 6.08 17.93
CA ALA A 19 32.64 5.51 17.37
C ALA A 19 33.25 4.48 18.36
N PRO A 20 33.89 3.40 17.87
CA PRO A 20 34.48 2.39 18.73
C PRO A 20 35.64 3.00 19.57
N LEU A 21 35.54 2.85 20.87
CA LEU A 21 36.59 3.24 21.83
C LEU A 21 37.85 2.40 21.60
N LEU A 22 38.94 3.02 21.20
CA LEU A 22 40.28 2.45 21.23
C LEU A 22 40.76 2.40 22.68
N PRO A 23 41.53 1.38 23.11
CA PRO A 23 41.95 1.23 24.49
C PRO A 23 43.01 2.27 24.87
N ALA A 24 42.75 2.96 25.97
CA ALA A 24 43.68 3.92 26.58
C ALA A 24 44.94 3.23 27.10
N ARG A 25 46.11 3.63 26.60
CA ARG A 25 47.41 3.44 27.30
C ARG A 25 47.76 4.74 27.99
N ALA A 26 48.07 4.58 29.27
CA ALA A 26 48.45 5.61 30.21
C ALA A 26 49.69 6.40 29.78
N LEU A 27 49.67 7.72 30.00
CA LEU A 27 50.84 8.49 30.39
C LEU A 27 50.37 9.70 31.23
N ALA A 28 50.73 9.65 32.49
CA ALA A 28 50.60 10.75 33.44
C ALA A 28 51.64 11.84 33.14
N ARG A 29 51.24 13.11 33.22
CA ARG A 29 52.01 14.23 33.80
C ARG A 29 51.11 15.46 33.85
N GLY A 30 51.02 16.03 35.06
CA GLY A 30 50.24 17.21 35.39
C GLY A 30 50.82 18.52 34.82
N VAL A 31 50.00 19.54 34.82
CA VAL A 31 50.34 20.93 35.14
C VAL A 31 49.05 21.75 35.25
N ASP A 32 49.02 22.56 36.27
CA ASP A 32 48.17 23.59 36.82
C ASP A 32 47.07 24.33 35.99
N ALA A 33 45.97 24.61 36.71
CA ALA A 33 44.93 25.59 36.34
C ALA A 33 45.31 27.02 36.81
N PRO A 34 44.85 28.05 36.19
CA PRO A 34 44.49 29.27 36.86
C PRO A 34 43.07 29.81 36.53
N PRO A 35 42.62 30.94 37.18
CA PRO A 35 41.32 31.00 37.84
C PRO A 35 40.25 31.80 37.09
N ARG A 36 39.00 31.71 37.55
CA ARG A 36 37.86 32.52 37.11
C ARG A 36 37.97 33.98 37.60
N PRO A 37 37.37 34.91 36.88
CA PRO A 37 36.86 36.11 37.52
C PRO A 37 35.32 36.23 37.41
N SER A 38 34.84 36.76 38.50
CA SER A 38 33.47 37.07 38.90
C SER A 38 32.85 38.28 38.17
N GLY A 39 31.55 38.17 37.94
CA GLY A 39 30.58 39.21 38.21
C GLY A 39 30.49 40.46 37.26
N LEU A 40 29.29 40.62 36.69
CA LEU A 40 28.55 41.87 36.77
C LEU A 40 27.19 41.75 36.08
N SER A 41 26.18 41.94 36.91
CA SER A 41 24.78 42.15 36.48
C SER A 41 24.59 43.52 35.85
N ARG A 42 23.84 43.60 34.73
CA ARG A 42 23.08 44.80 34.37
C ARG A 42 21.77 44.45 33.70
N LYS A 43 20.71 44.90 34.34
CA LYS A 43 19.36 45.07 33.80
C LYS A 43 19.37 46.09 32.69
N LEU A 44 18.54 45.88 31.63
CA LEU A 44 17.75 46.92 30.99
C LEU A 44 16.73 46.32 30.01
N SER A 45 15.54 46.86 30.07
CA SER A 45 14.27 46.57 29.35
C SER A 45 14.22 47.19 27.95
N PRO A 46 13.03 47.27 27.28
CA PRO A 46 12.74 46.53 26.04
C PRO A 46 12.55 47.46 24.82
N ASN A 47 12.17 46.86 23.69
CA ASN A 47 11.74 47.48 22.41
C ASN A 47 12.81 47.59 21.31
N HIS A 48 12.64 46.69 20.33
CA HIS A 48 12.59 47.08 18.91
C HIS A 48 12.16 45.89 18.05
N THR A 49 11.01 46.08 17.41
CA THR A 49 10.45 45.27 16.34
C THR A 49 11.36 45.38 15.12
N ILE A 50 11.88 44.26 14.61
CA ILE A 50 12.54 44.18 13.31
C ILE A 50 11.80 43.15 12.48
N GLN A 51 11.11 43.61 11.42
CA GLN A 51 10.60 42.80 10.33
C GLN A 51 11.75 42.38 9.43
N PRO A 52 11.79 41.12 8.94
CA PRO A 52 12.69 40.73 7.87
C PRO A 52 12.07 41.04 6.52
N THR A 53 12.76 41.85 5.75
CA THR A 53 12.52 42.18 4.35
C THR A 53 12.95 40.98 3.47
N ILE A 54 12.05 40.50 2.62
CA ILE A 54 12.32 39.49 1.59
C ILE A 54 12.80 40.21 0.33
N PRO A 55 13.93 39.83 -0.30
CA PRO A 55 14.30 40.36 -1.60
C PRO A 55 13.50 39.64 -2.71
N GLN A 56 12.79 40.43 -3.49
CA GLN A 56 12.23 40.02 -4.77
C GLN A 56 13.36 39.76 -5.80
N LEU A 57 13.39 38.59 -6.40
CA LEU A 57 14.18 38.32 -7.59
C LEU A 57 13.28 38.48 -8.83
N SER A 58 13.69 39.43 -9.65
CA SER A 58 13.13 39.81 -10.93
C SER A 58 13.32 38.72 -11.99
N SER A 59 12.26 38.50 -12.74
CA SER A 59 12.21 37.72 -13.99
C SER A 59 13.00 38.43 -15.12
N PRO A 60 13.57 37.73 -16.05
CA PRO A 60 13.86 38.22 -17.37
C PRO A 60 12.89 37.68 -18.42
N ASN A 61 12.30 38.58 -19.15
CA ASN A 61 11.58 38.44 -20.41
C ASN A 61 12.54 38.73 -21.59
N PRO A 62 12.09 38.74 -22.86
CA PRO A 62 12.08 37.60 -23.78
C PRO A 62 12.76 37.91 -25.13
N CYS A 63 12.67 36.93 -26.07
CA CYS A 63 12.60 37.18 -27.52
C CYS A 63 13.84 37.61 -28.28
N ALA A 64 14.32 36.78 -29.16
CA ALA A 64 14.88 37.16 -30.44
C ALA A 64 14.41 36.17 -31.53
N THR A 65 13.55 36.70 -32.35
CA THR A 65 13.18 36.21 -33.69
C THR A 65 14.40 36.25 -34.61
N ILE A 66 14.59 35.20 -35.40
CA ILE A 66 15.36 35.29 -36.64
C ILE A 66 14.49 34.71 -37.76
N ASP A 67 13.96 35.58 -38.58
CA ASP A 67 13.48 35.36 -39.94
C ASP A 67 14.69 35.21 -40.87
N GLU A 68 14.68 34.26 -41.78
CA GLU A 68 14.83 34.47 -43.20
C GLU A 68 14.76 33.15 -44.01
N PRO A 69 14.37 33.23 -45.29
CA PRO A 69 13.70 32.14 -46.01
C PRO A 69 14.64 31.41 -47.01
N PHE A 70 14.29 30.18 -47.31
CA PHE A 70 14.84 29.52 -48.50
C PHE A 70 13.74 29.02 -49.44
N ASP A 71 13.61 29.73 -50.53
CA ASP A 71 12.81 29.46 -51.71
C ASP A 71 13.48 28.37 -52.56
N SER A 72 12.72 27.38 -53.03
CA SER A 72 12.88 26.75 -54.34
C SER A 72 11.76 25.70 -54.59
N THR A 73 10.86 26.06 -55.45
CA THR A 73 9.98 25.20 -56.27
C THR A 73 10.72 24.65 -57.50
N PRO A 74 10.09 23.88 -58.39
CA PRO A 74 9.55 22.50 -58.24
C PRO A 74 10.02 21.59 -59.35
N GLU A 75 9.86 20.30 -59.24
CA GLU A 75 9.76 19.42 -60.41
C GLU A 75 8.76 18.29 -60.17
N SER A 76 7.77 18.25 -61.06
CA SER A 76 6.85 17.12 -61.24
C SER A 76 7.50 16.08 -62.15
N PRO A 77 7.22 14.80 -61.98
CA PRO A 77 6.73 14.03 -63.13
C PRO A 77 5.56 13.06 -62.86
N SER A 78 4.69 13.12 -63.82
CA SER A 78 3.94 12.07 -64.53
C SER A 78 3.14 11.00 -63.81
N ALA A 79 1.91 10.98 -64.20
CA ALA A 79 0.81 10.02 -64.00
C ALA A 79 1.17 8.54 -64.16
N ALA A 80 0.68 7.72 -63.25
CA ALA A 80 0.27 6.34 -63.52
C ALA A 80 -0.71 5.84 -62.42
N GLY A 81 -1.91 5.44 -62.83
CA GLY A 81 -2.68 4.40 -62.16
C GLY A 81 -3.59 4.83 -61.01
N GLU A 82 -4.72 5.39 -61.36
CA GLU A 82 -5.88 5.58 -60.52
C GLU A 82 -6.62 4.24 -60.33
N GLU A 83 -6.30 3.53 -59.24
CA GLU A 83 -7.07 2.38 -58.79
C GLU A 83 -7.97 2.85 -57.63
N ALA A 84 -9.27 3.00 -57.91
CA ALA A 84 -10.28 3.44 -56.98
C ALA A 84 -10.38 2.50 -55.80
N ARG A 85 -9.85 2.93 -54.65
CA ARG A 85 -10.09 2.27 -53.34
C ARG A 85 -11.50 2.64 -52.88
N ARG A 86 -12.34 1.61 -52.65
CA ARG A 86 -13.62 1.75 -51.95
C ARG A 86 -13.42 2.35 -50.58
N PRO A 87 -14.33 3.20 -50.09
CA PRO A 87 -14.29 3.67 -48.71
C PRO A 87 -14.47 2.48 -47.74
N PRO A 88 -13.82 2.52 -46.57
CA PRO A 88 -13.98 1.47 -45.54
C PRO A 88 -15.43 1.46 -45.06
N ASP A 89 -15.94 0.25 -44.82
CA ASP A 89 -17.26 0.03 -44.25
C ASP A 89 -17.40 0.76 -42.90
N PRO A 90 -18.57 1.31 -42.57
CA PRO A 90 -18.80 1.93 -41.27
C PRO A 90 -18.62 0.90 -40.15
N PRO A 91 -18.09 1.30 -38.99
CA PRO A 91 -17.90 0.40 -37.86
C PRO A 91 -19.24 -0.21 -37.44
N ARG A 92 -19.30 -1.52 -37.26
CA ARG A 92 -20.47 -2.23 -36.74
C ARG A 92 -20.84 -1.64 -35.38
N PRO A 93 -22.14 -1.45 -35.10
CA PRO A 93 -22.57 -1.04 -33.77
C PRO A 93 -22.10 -2.07 -32.72
N PRO A 94 -21.74 -1.62 -31.51
CA PRO A 94 -21.35 -2.53 -30.44
C PRO A 94 -22.50 -3.51 -30.15
N PRO A 95 -22.21 -4.77 -29.82
CA PRO A 95 -23.22 -5.74 -29.44
C PRO A 95 -24.02 -5.19 -28.25
N ALA A 96 -25.31 -5.38 -28.26
CA ALA A 96 -26.23 -4.97 -27.20
C ALA A 96 -25.70 -5.50 -25.83
N ALA A 97 -25.77 -4.65 -24.81
CA ALA A 97 -25.35 -4.98 -23.46
C ALA A 97 -26.02 -6.29 -23.01
N ASP A 98 -25.16 -7.28 -22.68
CA ASP A 98 -25.59 -8.58 -22.17
C ASP A 98 -26.10 -8.40 -20.72
N PRO A 99 -27.33 -8.80 -20.40
CA PRO A 99 -27.89 -8.69 -19.05
C PRO A 99 -27.21 -9.58 -18.00
N ASP A 100 -26.14 -10.31 -18.33
CA ASP A 100 -25.46 -11.30 -17.48
C ASP A 100 -24.15 -10.82 -16.80
N VAL A 101 -23.99 -9.49 -16.59
CA VAL A 101 -22.90 -8.90 -15.79
C VAL A 101 -22.69 -9.57 -14.40
N PRO A 102 -23.72 -10.14 -13.72
CA PRO A 102 -23.50 -10.90 -12.50
C PRO A 102 -22.70 -12.20 -12.66
N GLN A 103 -22.64 -12.80 -13.85
CA GLN A 103 -21.96 -14.09 -14.05
C GLN A 103 -20.42 -13.97 -14.14
N GLU A 104 -19.87 -12.89 -14.67
CA GLU A 104 -18.42 -12.70 -14.73
C GLU A 104 -17.81 -12.41 -13.36
N ARG A 105 -18.51 -11.66 -12.50
CA ARG A 105 -18.12 -11.50 -11.09
C ARG A 105 -18.09 -12.83 -10.34
N LYS A 106 -19.08 -13.71 -10.58
CA LYS A 106 -19.08 -15.08 -10.04
C LYS A 106 -17.94 -15.94 -10.64
N ARG A 107 -17.46 -15.63 -11.85
CA ARG A 107 -16.32 -16.34 -12.48
C ARG A 107 -14.98 -15.94 -11.90
N SER A 108 -14.68 -14.66 -11.65
CA SER A 108 -13.43 -14.24 -11.02
C SER A 108 -13.35 -14.75 -9.58
N TYR A 109 -14.47 -14.71 -8.86
CA TYR A 109 -14.58 -15.23 -7.50
C TYR A 109 -14.54 -16.77 -7.43
N ARG A 110 -15.11 -17.47 -8.43
CA ARG A 110 -14.97 -18.93 -8.57
C ARG A 110 -13.54 -19.35 -8.92
N TRP A 111 -12.76 -18.45 -9.54
CA TRP A 111 -11.38 -18.73 -9.90
C TRP A 111 -10.49 -18.81 -8.65
N THR A 112 -10.60 -17.87 -7.71
CA THR A 112 -9.91 -17.94 -6.41
C THR A 112 -10.30 -19.18 -5.61
N ARG A 113 -11.57 -19.59 -5.62
CA ARG A 113 -12.03 -20.83 -4.97
C ARG A 113 -11.52 -22.10 -5.65
N ARG A 114 -11.47 -22.17 -6.98
CA ARG A 114 -10.92 -23.35 -7.69
C ARG A 114 -9.41 -23.47 -7.50
N ALA A 115 -8.67 -22.37 -7.49
CA ALA A 115 -7.25 -22.35 -7.18
C ALA A 115 -6.99 -22.82 -5.73
N ALA A 116 -7.75 -22.32 -4.75
CA ALA A 116 -7.65 -22.75 -3.35
C ALA A 116 -8.05 -24.21 -3.13
N ALA A 117 -9.13 -24.69 -3.75
CA ALA A 117 -9.59 -26.07 -3.59
C ALA A 117 -8.71 -27.10 -4.33
N GLY A 118 -8.18 -26.75 -5.50
CA GLY A 118 -7.23 -27.58 -6.25
C GLY A 118 -5.90 -27.72 -5.50
N LYS A 119 -5.41 -26.63 -4.91
CA LYS A 119 -4.18 -26.62 -4.09
C LYS A 119 -4.32 -27.40 -2.80
N ARG A 120 -5.47 -27.34 -2.09
CA ARG A 120 -5.68 -28.16 -0.88
C ARG A 120 -5.48 -29.67 -1.12
N ARG A 121 -5.95 -30.19 -2.26
CA ARG A 121 -5.78 -31.63 -2.63
C ARG A 121 -4.33 -31.96 -3.03
N ALA A 122 -3.61 -31.02 -3.64
CA ALA A 122 -2.20 -31.22 -3.99
C ALA A 122 -1.29 -31.14 -2.75
N LEU A 123 -1.54 -30.19 -1.84
CA LEU A 123 -0.79 -30.03 -0.58
C LEU A 123 -1.04 -31.17 0.40
N GLN A 124 -2.25 -31.70 0.47
CA GLN A 124 -2.56 -32.85 1.31
C GLN A 124 -1.77 -34.11 0.88
N ARG A 125 -1.54 -34.29 -0.42
CA ARG A 125 -0.68 -35.38 -0.95
C ARG A 125 0.82 -35.15 -0.74
N CYS A 126 1.27 -33.86 -0.72
CA CYS A 126 2.67 -33.51 -0.41
C CYS A 126 2.97 -33.58 1.09
N ALA A 127 2.00 -33.23 1.96
CA ALA A 127 2.17 -33.32 3.42
C ALA A 127 2.23 -34.75 3.93
N GLU A 128 1.53 -35.71 3.27
CA GLU A 128 1.55 -37.14 3.61
C GLU A 128 2.88 -37.82 3.23
N GLY A 129 3.73 -37.18 2.40
CA GLY A 129 5.01 -37.73 1.91
C GLY A 129 6.27 -37.18 2.58
N ARG A 130 6.20 -36.11 3.40
CA ARG A 130 7.37 -35.63 4.14
C ARG A 130 7.40 -36.23 5.53
N SER A 131 8.47 -36.96 5.82
CA SER A 131 8.72 -37.62 7.09
C SER A 131 8.67 -36.58 8.24
N ALA A 132 7.94 -36.95 9.31
CA ALA A 132 7.88 -36.21 10.59
C ALA A 132 9.28 -35.96 11.23
N ARG A 133 10.34 -36.54 10.69
CA ARG A 133 11.73 -36.31 11.12
C ARG A 133 12.36 -35.04 10.56
N GLU A 134 11.96 -34.55 9.38
CA GLU A 134 12.48 -33.29 8.83
C GLU A 134 11.80 -32.06 9.46
N ALA A 135 10.56 -32.18 9.91
CA ALA A 135 9.85 -31.13 10.65
C ALA A 135 10.38 -30.93 12.08
N ALA A 136 10.99 -31.96 12.68
CA ALA A 136 11.50 -31.88 14.06
C ALA A 136 12.92 -31.32 14.18
N VAL A 137 13.65 -31.06 13.09
CA VAL A 137 15.02 -30.54 13.08
C VAL A 137 15.07 -29.03 12.77
N MET A 138 13.98 -28.41 12.27
CA MET A 138 13.83 -26.95 12.23
C MET A 138 13.21 -26.49 13.56
N GLY A 139 13.98 -26.67 14.65
CA GLY A 139 13.52 -26.35 15.98
C GLY A 139 13.27 -24.87 16.20
N ASP A 140 12.42 -24.59 17.14
CA ASP A 140 12.12 -23.39 17.99
C ASP A 140 12.61 -21.98 17.56
N GLU A 141 13.63 -21.85 16.72
CA GLU A 141 14.25 -20.57 16.35
C GLU A 141 13.49 -19.77 15.28
N LEU A 142 12.56 -20.39 14.57
CA LEU A 142 11.86 -19.78 13.44
C LEU A 142 10.33 -19.91 13.50
N GLU A 143 9.75 -19.90 14.70
CA GLU A 143 8.29 -19.90 14.90
C GLU A 143 7.75 -18.47 15.00
N LEU A 144 6.51 -18.27 14.50
CA LEU A 144 5.82 -16.98 14.63
C LEU A 144 5.38 -16.76 16.08
N ALA A 145 5.86 -15.69 16.70
CA ALA A 145 5.55 -15.31 18.09
C ALA A 145 4.12 -14.66 18.18
N ALA A 146 3.09 -15.37 17.70
CA ALA A 146 1.75 -14.83 17.50
C ALA A 146 1.16 -14.15 18.75
N ASP A 147 1.24 -14.79 19.93
CA ASP A 147 0.69 -14.22 21.17
C ASP A 147 1.45 -12.95 21.61
N LYS A 148 2.74 -12.84 21.29
CA LYS A 148 3.53 -11.62 21.54
C LYS A 148 3.11 -10.49 20.61
N HIS A 149 2.88 -10.79 19.32
CA HIS A 149 2.36 -9.79 18.38
C HIS A 149 0.98 -9.28 18.80
N VAL A 150 0.09 -10.15 19.25
CA VAL A 150 -1.21 -9.77 19.83
C VAL A 150 -1.02 -8.83 21.03
N GLY A 151 -0.15 -9.19 21.97
CA GLY A 151 0.15 -8.36 23.14
C GLY A 151 0.70 -6.98 22.76
N CYS A 152 1.59 -6.92 21.77
CA CYS A 152 2.14 -5.68 21.23
C CYS A 152 1.02 -4.77 20.66
N ILE A 153 0.15 -5.30 19.79
CA ILE A 153 -0.94 -4.56 19.15
C ILE A 153 -1.90 -3.99 20.19
N VAL A 154 -2.37 -4.82 21.13
CA VAL A 154 -3.30 -4.39 22.20
C VAL A 154 -2.65 -3.35 23.14
N THR A 155 -1.32 -3.41 23.33
CA THR A 155 -0.61 -2.45 24.18
C THR A 155 -0.44 -1.10 23.49
N VAL A 156 -0.18 -1.07 22.19
CA VAL A 156 -0.06 0.18 21.40
C VAL A 156 -1.35 0.99 21.50
N GLU A 157 -2.51 0.34 21.42
CA GLU A 157 -3.81 1.01 21.57
C GLU A 157 -3.98 1.70 22.94
N LYS A 158 -3.40 1.15 23.99
CA LYS A 158 -3.48 1.70 25.34
C LYS A 158 -2.52 2.87 25.62
N LYS A 159 -1.47 3.02 24.81
CA LYS A 159 -0.45 4.08 24.97
C LYS A 159 -0.81 5.35 24.19
N LYS A 160 -1.96 5.95 24.50
CA LYS A 160 -2.49 7.13 23.78
C LYS A 160 -1.63 8.40 23.92
N ASP A 161 -0.82 8.49 24.98
CA ASP A 161 -0.05 9.69 25.33
C ASP A 161 1.45 9.57 25.00
N SER A 162 1.86 8.57 24.21
CA SER A 162 3.24 8.44 23.77
C SER A 162 3.57 9.43 22.63
N PHE A 163 4.85 9.79 22.50
CA PHE A 163 5.31 10.63 21.40
C PHE A 163 5.02 9.98 20.04
N GLU A 164 5.19 8.67 19.93
CA GLU A 164 4.87 7.89 18.74
C GLU A 164 3.37 7.98 18.40
N SER A 165 2.49 7.87 19.41
CA SER A 165 1.05 8.02 19.22
C SER A 165 0.68 9.40 18.68
N LEU A 166 1.34 10.45 19.18
CA LEU A 166 1.11 11.82 18.72
C LEU A 166 1.58 12.03 17.27
N VAL A 167 2.73 11.48 16.90
CA VAL A 167 3.28 11.59 15.54
C VAL A 167 2.42 10.82 14.54
N MET A 168 1.83 9.68 14.96
CA MET A 168 1.00 8.81 14.12
C MET A 168 -0.49 9.13 14.19
N GLU A 169 -0.87 10.19 14.91
CA GLU A 169 -2.25 10.57 15.15
C GLU A 169 -3.06 10.73 13.86
N HIS A 170 -2.47 11.36 12.85
CA HIS A 170 -3.12 11.64 11.56
C HIS A 170 -3.42 10.39 10.71
N ILE A 171 -2.81 9.23 11.03
CA ILE A 171 -3.06 7.94 10.35
C ILE A 171 -3.60 6.87 11.29
N ARG A 172 -4.14 7.26 12.43
CA ARG A 172 -4.60 6.35 13.49
C ARG A 172 -5.64 5.35 13.00
N LEU A 173 -6.54 5.79 12.12
CA LEU A 173 -7.56 4.92 11.54
C LEU A 173 -6.96 3.82 10.64
N ASN A 174 -5.87 4.13 9.91
CA ASN A 174 -5.11 3.11 9.20
C ASN A 174 -4.41 2.15 10.17
N GLY A 175 -3.85 2.67 11.26
CA GLY A 175 -3.25 1.86 12.32
C GLY A 175 -4.25 0.88 12.92
N ALA A 176 -5.49 1.30 13.13
CA ALA A 176 -6.57 0.44 13.58
C ALA A 176 -6.86 -0.67 12.56
N TYR A 177 -6.96 -0.34 11.26
CA TYR A 177 -7.13 -1.35 10.22
C TYR A 177 -5.99 -2.38 10.21
N TRP A 178 -4.72 -1.95 10.29
CA TRP A 178 -3.58 -2.86 10.31
C TRP A 178 -3.59 -3.76 11.55
N GLY A 179 -3.77 -3.19 12.73
CA GLY A 179 -3.79 -3.94 13.99
C GLY A 179 -4.94 -4.94 14.06
N LEU A 180 -6.16 -4.50 13.79
CA LEU A 180 -7.36 -5.33 13.87
C LEU A 180 -7.36 -6.45 12.83
N THR A 181 -6.90 -6.17 11.61
CA THR A 181 -6.74 -7.20 10.58
C THR A 181 -5.70 -8.24 11.00
N THR A 182 -4.58 -7.79 11.60
CA THR A 182 -3.57 -8.71 12.16
C THR A 182 -4.16 -9.59 13.26
N LEU A 183 -4.92 -9.01 14.19
CA LEU A 183 -5.60 -9.78 15.23
C LEU A 183 -6.56 -10.81 14.63
N ASP A 184 -7.31 -10.46 13.58
CA ASP A 184 -8.21 -11.41 12.93
C ASP A 184 -7.44 -12.53 12.22
N LEU A 185 -6.37 -12.21 11.49
CA LEU A 185 -5.50 -13.21 10.85
C LEU A 185 -4.90 -14.20 11.86
N LEU A 186 -4.61 -13.75 13.08
CA LEU A 186 -4.12 -14.58 14.18
C LEU A 186 -5.24 -15.23 15.01
N ASN A 187 -6.51 -15.13 14.60
CA ASN A 187 -7.70 -15.64 15.32
C ASN A 187 -7.91 -15.01 16.72
N LYS A 188 -7.48 -13.76 16.90
CA LYS A 188 -7.51 -13.04 18.19
C LYS A 188 -8.29 -11.72 18.11
N LEU A 189 -9.17 -11.52 17.14
CA LEU A 189 -9.98 -10.29 17.03
C LEU A 189 -10.81 -10.01 18.29
N HIS A 190 -11.19 -11.06 19.01
CA HIS A 190 -11.91 -10.98 20.29
C HIS A 190 -11.08 -10.37 21.45
N ALA A 191 -9.78 -10.08 21.24
CA ALA A 191 -8.93 -9.40 22.23
C ALA A 191 -9.26 -7.91 22.42
N VAL A 192 -10.12 -7.36 21.57
CA VAL A 192 -10.62 -5.97 21.63
C VAL A 192 -12.12 -5.92 21.74
N ASP A 193 -12.65 -4.86 22.34
CA ASP A 193 -14.09 -4.62 22.39
C ASP A 193 -14.58 -4.06 21.05
N SER A 194 -15.42 -4.84 20.37
CA SER A 194 -15.95 -4.45 19.06
C SER A 194 -16.85 -3.22 19.10
N ALA A 195 -17.58 -3.01 20.20
CA ALA A 195 -18.48 -1.86 20.35
C ALA A 195 -17.68 -0.56 20.49
N GLU A 196 -16.64 -0.56 21.35
CA GLU A 196 -15.74 0.59 21.52
C GLU A 196 -15.02 0.94 20.20
N VAL A 197 -14.55 -0.09 19.46
CA VAL A 197 -13.88 0.13 18.16
C VAL A 197 -14.84 0.76 17.14
N VAL A 198 -16.05 0.22 17.01
CA VAL A 198 -17.04 0.74 16.05
C VAL A 198 -17.45 2.16 16.42
N GLU A 199 -17.70 2.46 17.71
CA GLU A 199 -18.03 3.80 18.19
C GLU A 199 -16.91 4.80 17.85
N TRP A 200 -15.64 4.43 18.10
CA TRP A 200 -14.51 5.29 17.76
C TRP A 200 -14.37 5.48 16.24
N ILE A 201 -14.50 4.42 15.42
CA ILE A 201 -14.49 4.55 13.96
C ILE A 201 -15.57 5.54 13.50
N MET A 202 -16.78 5.40 14.01
CA MET A 202 -17.89 6.30 13.65
C MET A 202 -17.68 7.73 14.14
N SER A 203 -16.89 7.96 15.18
CA SER A 203 -16.51 9.33 15.61
C SER A 203 -15.54 10.02 14.64
N CYS A 204 -14.87 9.28 13.73
CA CYS A 204 -14.06 9.83 12.65
C CYS A 204 -14.87 10.12 11.37
N TYR A 205 -16.18 9.82 11.35
CA TYR A 205 -17.09 10.03 10.22
C TYR A 205 -17.46 11.51 10.06
N HIS A 206 -17.47 11.98 8.82
CA HIS A 206 -17.91 13.33 8.44
C HIS A 206 -19.33 13.30 7.88
N PRO A 207 -20.35 13.63 8.68
CA PRO A 207 -21.75 13.58 8.24
C PRO A 207 -22.07 14.48 7.05
N GLU A 208 -21.31 15.54 6.82
CA GLU A 208 -21.53 16.46 5.71
C GLU A 208 -21.06 15.87 4.38
N SER A 209 -19.83 15.32 4.34
CA SER A 209 -19.23 14.78 3.11
C SER A 209 -19.57 13.30 2.88
N GLY A 210 -19.72 12.50 3.94
CA GLY A 210 -19.84 11.04 3.86
C GLY A 210 -18.51 10.29 3.95
N GLY A 211 -17.36 10.98 4.01
CA GLY A 211 -16.04 10.37 4.18
C GLY A 211 -15.62 10.21 5.63
N PHE A 212 -14.42 9.67 5.84
CA PHE A 212 -13.79 9.51 7.15
C PHE A 212 -12.45 10.22 7.20
N GLY A 213 -12.14 10.86 8.33
CA GLY A 213 -10.82 11.38 8.64
C GLY A 213 -9.88 10.33 9.24
N GLY A 214 -8.60 10.64 9.32
CA GLY A 214 -7.58 9.73 9.90
C GLY A 214 -7.69 9.60 11.43
N ASN A 215 -8.35 10.54 12.09
CA ASN A 215 -8.74 10.57 13.48
C ASN A 215 -9.91 11.52 13.65
N VAL A 216 -10.46 11.64 14.87
CA VAL A 216 -11.55 12.55 15.22
C VAL A 216 -11.16 14.00 14.89
N GLY A 217 -12.01 14.71 14.15
CA GLY A 217 -11.80 16.10 13.76
C GLY A 217 -10.81 16.33 12.60
N HIS A 218 -10.30 15.27 11.97
CA HIS A 218 -9.48 15.36 10.76
C HIS A 218 -10.33 15.34 9.50
N ASP A 219 -9.86 16.02 8.44
CA ASP A 219 -10.56 16.08 7.16
C ASP A 219 -10.80 14.70 6.54
N ALA A 220 -11.92 14.57 5.83
CA ALA A 220 -12.27 13.34 5.14
C ALA A 220 -11.30 13.07 3.98
N HIS A 221 -10.83 11.82 3.89
CA HIS A 221 -9.93 11.36 2.84
C HIS A 221 -10.28 9.91 2.45
N VAL A 222 -10.20 9.59 1.15
CA VAL A 222 -10.59 8.27 0.64
C VAL A 222 -9.79 7.12 1.27
N LEU A 223 -8.54 7.36 1.62
CA LEU A 223 -7.67 6.38 2.30
C LEU A 223 -8.24 5.92 3.64
N TYR A 224 -8.67 6.87 4.47
CA TYR A 224 -9.26 6.57 5.78
C TYR A 224 -10.67 6.03 5.64
N THR A 225 -11.39 6.46 4.62
CA THR A 225 -12.73 5.94 4.28
C THR A 225 -12.66 4.44 3.95
N LEU A 226 -11.67 4.00 3.14
CA LEU A 226 -11.47 2.56 2.92
C LEU A 226 -11.14 1.82 4.22
N SER A 227 -10.23 2.36 5.04
CA SER A 227 -9.84 1.71 6.30
C SER A 227 -11.02 1.57 7.26
N ALA A 228 -11.89 2.60 7.36
CA ALA A 228 -13.12 2.52 8.15
C ALA A 228 -14.05 1.42 7.63
N VAL A 229 -14.31 1.39 6.32
CA VAL A 229 -15.13 0.35 5.70
C VAL A 229 -14.56 -1.04 5.94
N GLN A 230 -13.23 -1.21 5.80
CA GLN A 230 -12.57 -2.50 6.04
C GLN A 230 -12.70 -2.95 7.51
N VAL A 231 -12.52 -2.04 8.48
CA VAL A 231 -12.71 -2.37 9.91
C VAL A 231 -14.16 -2.75 10.20
N LEU A 232 -15.12 -2.01 9.66
CA LEU A 232 -16.54 -2.35 9.83
C LEU A 232 -16.88 -3.69 9.14
N CYS A 233 -16.23 -4.03 8.04
CA CYS A 233 -16.33 -5.37 7.44
C CYS A 233 -15.79 -6.47 8.38
N LEU A 234 -14.66 -6.24 9.06
CA LEU A 234 -14.11 -7.23 10.02
C LEU A 234 -15.15 -7.60 11.09
N PHE A 235 -15.82 -6.60 11.65
CA PHE A 235 -16.81 -6.78 12.71
C PHE A 235 -18.23 -7.10 12.21
N ASP A 236 -18.46 -7.20 10.89
CA ASP A 236 -19.80 -7.39 10.31
C ASP A 236 -20.78 -6.23 10.65
N ARG A 237 -20.27 -4.99 10.68
CA ARG A 237 -20.97 -3.79 11.14
C ARG A 237 -21.12 -2.71 10.05
N LEU A 238 -21.25 -3.12 8.77
CA LEU A 238 -21.58 -2.19 7.69
C LEU A 238 -22.98 -1.55 7.87
N ASP A 239 -23.82 -2.11 8.73
CA ASP A 239 -25.11 -1.55 9.14
C ASP A 239 -24.98 -0.19 9.85
N ALA A 240 -23.82 0.12 10.44
CA ALA A 240 -23.56 1.41 11.07
C ALA A 240 -23.36 2.56 10.07
N LEU A 241 -23.15 2.26 8.77
CA LEU A 241 -22.89 3.26 7.73
C LEU A 241 -24.15 3.71 7.00
N ASP A 242 -24.21 5.00 6.67
CA ASP A 242 -24.98 5.45 5.51
C ASP A 242 -24.21 5.10 4.24
N VAL A 243 -24.43 3.89 3.75
CA VAL A 243 -23.73 3.31 2.60
C VAL A 243 -23.86 4.17 1.34
N GLU A 244 -25.03 4.80 1.12
CA GLU A 244 -25.26 5.65 -0.04
C GLU A 244 -24.37 6.91 0.05
N LYS A 245 -24.35 7.54 1.20
CA LYS A 245 -23.59 8.77 1.41
C LYS A 245 -22.07 8.53 1.34
N VAL A 246 -21.57 7.44 1.92
CA VAL A 246 -20.15 7.04 1.77
C VAL A 246 -19.81 6.76 0.30
N ALA A 247 -20.69 6.07 -0.41
CA ALA A 247 -20.46 5.78 -1.82
C ALA A 247 -20.53 7.03 -2.70
N ASP A 248 -21.41 8.00 -2.40
CA ASP A 248 -21.48 9.28 -3.09
C ASP A 248 -20.23 10.13 -2.88
N TYR A 249 -19.69 10.14 -1.65
CA TYR A 249 -18.41 10.78 -1.35
C TYR A 249 -17.28 10.20 -2.23
N VAL A 250 -17.13 8.88 -2.25
CA VAL A 250 -16.08 8.23 -3.05
C VAL A 250 -16.30 8.44 -4.55
N ALA A 251 -17.54 8.36 -5.02
CA ALA A 251 -17.87 8.57 -6.43
C ALA A 251 -17.59 10.01 -6.88
N GLY A 252 -17.82 10.99 -6.00
CA GLY A 252 -17.54 12.40 -6.26
C GLY A 252 -16.05 12.74 -6.42
N LEU A 253 -15.15 11.82 -6.07
CA LEU A 253 -13.70 11.97 -6.23
C LEU A 253 -13.19 11.46 -7.58
N GLN A 254 -14.06 10.90 -8.45
CA GLN A 254 -13.64 10.49 -9.80
C GLN A 254 -13.49 11.71 -10.71
N ASN A 255 -12.32 11.83 -11.34
CA ASN A 255 -12.00 12.88 -12.30
C ASN A 255 -12.48 12.52 -13.73
N GLU A 256 -12.49 13.50 -14.62
CA GLU A 256 -12.94 13.33 -16.02
C GLU A 256 -12.10 12.31 -16.80
N ASP A 257 -10.79 12.19 -16.49
CA ASP A 257 -9.88 11.23 -17.09
C ASP A 257 -9.97 9.81 -16.50
N GLY A 258 -10.88 9.59 -15.54
CA GLY A 258 -11.10 8.32 -14.87
C GLY A 258 -10.21 8.07 -13.64
N SER A 259 -9.24 8.94 -13.36
CA SER A 259 -8.47 8.92 -12.11
C SER A 259 -9.34 9.27 -10.91
N PHE A 260 -8.78 9.12 -9.70
CA PHE A 260 -9.46 9.53 -8.47
C PHE A 260 -8.56 10.47 -7.68
N SER A 261 -9.17 11.52 -7.12
CA SER A 261 -8.55 12.36 -6.09
C SER A 261 -8.60 11.67 -4.73
N GLY A 262 -7.63 11.98 -3.86
CA GLY A 262 -7.61 11.47 -2.49
C GLY A 262 -8.62 12.15 -1.59
N ASP A 263 -8.85 13.43 -1.86
CA ASP A 263 -9.75 14.33 -1.14
C ASP A 263 -10.15 15.52 -2.01
N ILE A 264 -10.73 16.54 -1.38
CA ILE A 264 -11.12 17.80 -2.05
C ILE A 264 -9.93 18.66 -2.50
N TRP A 265 -8.71 18.36 -2.04
CA TRP A 265 -7.50 19.12 -2.38
C TRP A 265 -6.85 18.64 -3.69
N GLY A 266 -7.29 17.50 -4.22
CA GLY A 266 -7.01 17.07 -5.56
C GLY A 266 -5.69 16.32 -5.78
N GLU A 267 -5.05 15.75 -4.74
CA GLU A 267 -3.95 14.79 -4.95
C GLU A 267 -4.46 13.58 -5.76
N VAL A 268 -3.75 13.23 -6.84
CA VAL A 268 -4.13 12.14 -7.75
C VAL A 268 -3.00 11.16 -7.92
N ASP A 269 -3.28 9.87 -7.74
CA ASP A 269 -2.42 8.76 -8.20
C ASP A 269 -3.18 7.42 -8.21
N THR A 270 -2.51 6.35 -8.69
CA THR A 270 -3.09 5.01 -8.82
C THR A 270 -3.51 4.36 -7.49
N ARG A 271 -2.99 4.83 -6.33
CA ARG A 271 -3.47 4.37 -5.01
C ARG A 271 -4.96 4.67 -4.85
N PHE A 272 -5.37 5.88 -5.21
CA PHE A 272 -6.75 6.33 -5.04
C PHE A 272 -7.71 5.62 -5.98
N SER A 273 -7.25 5.24 -7.18
CA SER A 273 -8.03 4.36 -8.07
C SER A 273 -8.34 3.01 -7.40
N TYR A 274 -7.33 2.36 -6.81
CA TYR A 274 -7.53 1.12 -6.06
C TYR A 274 -8.46 1.30 -4.85
N ILE A 275 -8.17 2.31 -4.03
CA ILE A 275 -8.91 2.59 -2.79
C ILE A 275 -10.38 2.85 -3.08
N SER A 276 -10.68 3.66 -4.08
CA SER A 276 -12.06 4.00 -4.47
C SER A 276 -12.81 2.80 -5.03
N LEU A 277 -12.21 2.05 -5.97
CA LEU A 277 -12.85 0.84 -6.52
C LEU A 277 -13.03 -0.25 -5.45
N CYS A 278 -12.07 -0.41 -4.55
CA CYS A 278 -12.15 -1.36 -3.43
C CYS A 278 -13.30 -0.98 -2.48
N THR A 279 -13.37 0.29 -2.05
CA THR A 279 -14.43 0.80 -1.18
C THR A 279 -15.81 0.58 -1.80
N LEU A 280 -16.01 1.05 -3.04
CA LEU A 280 -17.30 0.92 -3.75
C LEU A 280 -17.67 -0.54 -4.00
N SER A 281 -16.70 -1.42 -4.23
CA SER A 281 -16.93 -2.85 -4.39
C SER A 281 -17.41 -3.51 -3.09
N LEU A 282 -16.73 -3.22 -1.96
CA LEU A 282 -17.13 -3.72 -0.64
C LEU A 282 -18.55 -3.26 -0.25
N LEU A 283 -18.92 -2.05 -0.63
CA LEU A 283 -20.24 -1.47 -0.42
C LEU A 283 -21.28 -1.87 -1.48
N HIS A 284 -20.94 -2.67 -2.49
CA HIS A 284 -21.79 -3.03 -3.64
C HIS A 284 -22.29 -1.82 -4.44
N ARG A 285 -21.45 -0.77 -4.58
CA ARG A 285 -21.80 0.51 -5.23
C ARG A 285 -20.87 0.88 -6.41
N LEU A 286 -20.18 -0.08 -7.01
CA LEU A 286 -19.32 0.17 -8.17
C LEU A 286 -20.04 0.84 -9.35
N HIS A 287 -21.35 0.69 -9.46
CA HIS A 287 -22.16 1.31 -10.50
C HIS A 287 -22.25 2.85 -10.40
N LYS A 288 -21.80 3.45 -9.28
CA LYS A 288 -21.79 4.90 -9.09
C LYS A 288 -20.64 5.61 -9.81
N VAL A 289 -19.67 4.87 -10.33
CA VAL A 289 -18.49 5.42 -11.04
C VAL A 289 -18.35 4.81 -12.43
N ASP A 290 -17.63 5.52 -13.31
CA ASP A 290 -17.25 4.99 -14.61
C ASP A 290 -16.04 4.06 -14.44
N VAL A 291 -16.32 2.77 -14.27
CA VAL A 291 -15.29 1.75 -14.08
C VAL A 291 -14.37 1.62 -15.30
N GLN A 292 -14.91 1.82 -16.53
CA GLN A 292 -14.10 1.72 -17.73
C GLN A 292 -13.08 2.86 -17.82
N LYS A 293 -13.47 4.09 -17.54
CA LYS A 293 -12.52 5.21 -17.46
C LYS A 293 -11.45 4.98 -16.38
N ALA A 294 -11.83 4.44 -15.21
CA ALA A 294 -10.85 4.09 -14.18
C ALA A 294 -9.87 3.03 -14.67
N VAL A 295 -10.31 2.01 -15.39
CA VAL A 295 -9.45 1.01 -16.03
C VAL A 295 -8.53 1.66 -17.06
N ASP A 296 -9.05 2.55 -17.91
CA ASP A 296 -8.26 3.22 -18.94
C ASP A 296 -7.15 4.10 -18.33
N PHE A 297 -7.44 4.83 -17.25
CA PHE A 297 -6.43 5.57 -16.50
C PHE A 297 -5.36 4.66 -15.93
N ILE A 298 -5.74 3.55 -15.26
CA ILE A 298 -4.77 2.60 -14.71
C ILE A 298 -3.90 1.99 -15.81
N VAL A 299 -4.47 1.63 -16.95
CA VAL A 299 -3.72 1.09 -18.10
C VAL A 299 -2.76 2.11 -18.66
N SER A 300 -3.08 3.41 -18.66
CA SER A 300 -2.18 4.48 -19.07
C SER A 300 -0.94 4.63 -18.16
N CYS A 301 -1.01 4.14 -16.92
CA CYS A 301 0.12 4.12 -15.97
C CYS A 301 1.05 2.91 -16.15
N LYS A 302 0.75 2.02 -17.11
CA LYS A 302 1.56 0.82 -17.40
C LYS A 302 2.85 1.20 -18.13
N ASN A 303 3.96 0.58 -17.71
CA ASN A 303 5.27 0.78 -18.29
C ASN A 303 5.70 -0.38 -19.23
N LEU A 304 6.75 -0.16 -20.01
CA LEU A 304 7.31 -1.15 -20.95
C LEU A 304 7.89 -2.38 -20.24
N ASP A 305 8.27 -2.26 -18.95
CA ASP A 305 8.74 -3.36 -18.11
C ASP A 305 7.59 -4.25 -17.57
N GLY A 306 6.35 -3.94 -17.95
CA GLY A 306 5.14 -4.62 -17.48
C GLY A 306 4.62 -4.14 -16.12
N GLY A 307 5.39 -3.30 -15.41
CA GLY A 307 4.99 -2.70 -14.14
C GLY A 307 4.11 -1.46 -14.30
N PHE A 308 3.78 -0.83 -13.18
CA PHE A 308 2.91 0.34 -13.11
C PHE A 308 3.53 1.40 -12.19
N GLY A 309 3.41 2.66 -12.59
CA GLY A 309 3.77 3.83 -11.79
C GLY A 309 2.59 4.46 -11.06
N ALA A 310 2.85 5.53 -10.32
CA ALA A 310 1.83 6.31 -9.62
C ALA A 310 0.91 7.08 -10.58
N MET A 311 1.43 7.46 -11.74
CA MET A 311 0.75 8.19 -12.81
C MET A 311 1.41 7.82 -14.15
N PRO A 312 0.83 8.20 -15.29
CA PRO A 312 1.44 7.94 -16.60
C PRO A 312 2.89 8.43 -16.67
N GLY A 313 3.81 7.54 -17.08
CA GLY A 313 5.25 7.81 -17.12
C GLY A 313 5.97 7.74 -15.77
N GLY A 314 5.29 7.44 -14.67
CA GLY A 314 5.90 7.19 -13.37
C GLY A 314 6.68 5.88 -13.32
N GLU A 315 7.75 5.81 -12.49
CA GLU A 315 8.58 4.62 -12.31
C GLU A 315 7.76 3.44 -11.76
N SER A 316 7.99 2.23 -12.29
CA SER A 316 7.38 1.00 -11.78
C SER A 316 7.81 0.73 -10.33
N HIS A 317 6.82 0.50 -9.47
CA HIS A 317 7.03 0.29 -8.04
C HIS A 317 6.06 -0.75 -7.51
N ALA A 318 6.51 -1.71 -6.71
CA ALA A 318 5.71 -2.83 -6.25
C ALA A 318 4.41 -2.43 -5.52
N GLY A 319 4.44 -1.34 -4.75
CA GLY A 319 3.24 -0.80 -4.09
C GLY A 319 2.22 -0.24 -5.09
N GLN A 320 2.67 0.47 -6.14
CA GLN A 320 1.80 0.97 -7.20
C GLN A 320 1.27 -0.18 -8.08
N ILE A 321 2.13 -1.16 -8.36
CA ILE A 321 1.73 -2.39 -9.08
C ILE A 321 0.59 -3.10 -8.33
N PHE A 322 0.69 -3.24 -7.00
CA PHE A 322 -0.41 -3.79 -6.21
C PHE A 322 -1.71 -3.01 -6.39
N CYS A 323 -1.65 -1.68 -6.29
CA CYS A 323 -2.83 -0.83 -6.47
C CYS A 323 -3.44 -1.01 -7.86
N CYS A 324 -2.63 -1.00 -8.92
CA CYS A 324 -3.11 -1.15 -10.28
C CYS A 324 -3.67 -2.56 -10.54
N VAL A 325 -2.94 -3.61 -10.16
CA VAL A 325 -3.39 -5.01 -10.36
C VAL A 325 -4.62 -5.33 -9.51
N GLY A 326 -4.66 -4.83 -8.26
CA GLY A 326 -5.82 -4.99 -7.38
C GLY A 326 -7.07 -4.30 -7.92
N ALA A 327 -6.93 -3.06 -8.40
CA ALA A 327 -8.02 -2.33 -9.04
C ALA A 327 -8.52 -3.04 -10.31
N LEU A 328 -7.60 -3.50 -11.18
CA LEU A 328 -7.95 -4.27 -12.37
C LEU A 328 -8.59 -5.63 -12.02
N ALA A 329 -8.19 -6.28 -10.93
CA ALA A 329 -8.82 -7.50 -10.46
C ALA A 329 -10.26 -7.26 -10.00
N ILE A 330 -10.50 -6.19 -9.24
CA ILE A 330 -11.84 -5.77 -8.77
C ILE A 330 -12.74 -5.39 -9.95
N ALA A 331 -12.18 -4.69 -10.95
CA ALA A 331 -12.90 -4.28 -12.17
C ALA A 331 -13.12 -5.43 -13.17
N GLY A 332 -12.52 -6.63 -12.97
CA GLY A 332 -12.59 -7.72 -13.93
C GLY A 332 -11.72 -7.53 -15.18
N ALA A 333 -10.73 -6.63 -15.11
CA ALA A 333 -9.93 -6.14 -16.23
C ALA A 333 -8.47 -6.65 -16.25
N LEU A 334 -8.16 -7.75 -15.57
CA LEU A 334 -6.81 -8.35 -15.53
C LEU A 334 -6.26 -8.79 -16.89
N HIS A 335 -7.09 -8.82 -17.93
CA HIS A 335 -6.66 -9.10 -19.30
C HIS A 335 -5.73 -8.01 -19.89
N HIS A 336 -5.70 -6.80 -19.30
CA HIS A 336 -4.75 -5.74 -19.65
C HIS A 336 -3.33 -5.97 -19.12
N VAL A 337 -3.15 -6.93 -18.20
CA VAL A 337 -1.84 -7.23 -17.59
C VAL A 337 -1.14 -8.32 -18.39
N ASP A 338 0.08 -8.03 -18.83
CA ASP A 338 1.00 -9.07 -19.28
C ASP A 338 1.52 -9.83 -18.05
N ARG A 339 0.95 -11.01 -17.82
CA ARG A 339 1.19 -11.78 -16.59
C ARG A 339 2.62 -12.30 -16.50
N ASP A 340 3.25 -12.61 -17.63
CA ASP A 340 4.60 -13.18 -17.63
C ASP A 340 5.65 -12.06 -17.48
N LEU A 341 5.50 -10.96 -18.19
CA LEU A 341 6.40 -9.83 -18.08
C LEU A 341 6.33 -9.19 -16.68
N LEU A 342 5.12 -8.92 -16.17
CA LEU A 342 4.94 -8.40 -14.82
C LEU A 342 5.39 -9.40 -13.76
N GLY A 343 5.07 -10.69 -13.94
CA GLY A 343 5.50 -11.75 -13.03
C GLY A 343 7.02 -11.82 -12.91
N TRP A 344 7.72 -11.73 -14.03
CA TRP A 344 9.19 -11.67 -14.04
C TRP A 344 9.71 -10.44 -13.30
N TRP A 345 9.18 -9.24 -13.59
CA TRP A 345 9.57 -8.00 -12.90
C TRP A 345 9.39 -8.12 -11.38
N LEU A 346 8.27 -8.68 -10.93
CA LEU A 346 7.96 -8.87 -9.50
C LEU A 346 8.90 -9.92 -8.85
N CYS A 347 9.26 -10.99 -9.54
CA CYS A 347 10.16 -12.00 -9.00
C CYS A 347 11.59 -11.50 -8.83
N GLU A 348 12.04 -10.60 -9.72
CA GLU A 348 13.33 -9.90 -9.58
C GLU A 348 13.40 -8.98 -8.35
N ARG A 349 12.29 -8.81 -7.62
CA ARG A 349 12.29 -8.07 -6.32
C ARG A 349 12.83 -8.90 -5.18
N GLN A 350 12.96 -10.23 -5.34
CA GLN A 350 13.51 -11.07 -4.28
C GLN A 350 15.02 -10.91 -4.16
N CYS A 351 15.46 -10.43 -3.00
CA CYS A 351 16.85 -10.16 -2.69
C CYS A 351 17.58 -11.45 -2.22
N ARG A 352 18.90 -11.37 -2.06
CA ARG A 352 19.72 -12.53 -1.65
C ARG A 352 19.40 -13.04 -0.24
N ASP A 353 18.96 -12.16 0.65
CA ASP A 353 18.51 -12.46 2.01
C ASP A 353 17.13 -13.13 2.06
N GLY A 354 16.46 -13.24 0.93
CA GLY A 354 15.13 -13.83 0.78
C GLY A 354 13.98 -12.81 0.88
N GLY A 355 14.24 -11.60 1.39
CA GLY A 355 13.25 -10.52 1.45
C GLY A 355 12.95 -9.93 0.07
N LEU A 356 11.92 -9.11 0.00
CA LEU A 356 11.48 -8.47 -1.24
C LEU A 356 11.70 -6.95 -1.16
N ASN A 357 12.11 -6.33 -2.26
CA ASN A 357 12.22 -4.88 -2.35
C ASN A 357 11.12 -4.26 -3.22
N GLY A 358 10.98 -2.92 -3.19
CA GLY A 358 9.92 -2.20 -3.90
C GLY A 358 10.24 -1.89 -5.35
N ARG A 359 11.53 -1.82 -5.70
CA ARG A 359 12.04 -1.52 -7.04
C ARG A 359 13.54 -1.84 -7.11
N PRO A 360 14.16 -1.89 -8.31
CA PRO A 360 15.58 -2.19 -8.46
C PRO A 360 16.48 -1.35 -7.55
N GLU A 361 17.60 -1.92 -7.11
CA GLU A 361 18.65 -1.28 -6.30
C GLU A 361 18.21 -0.81 -4.89
N LYS A 362 17.03 -1.26 -4.39
CA LYS A 362 16.58 -0.98 -3.02
C LYS A 362 16.80 -2.18 -2.11
N LEU A 363 16.91 -1.91 -0.82
CA LEU A 363 16.99 -2.95 0.22
C LEU A 363 15.64 -3.66 0.37
N ALA A 364 15.69 -4.90 0.83
CA ALA A 364 14.51 -5.65 1.22
C ALA A 364 13.80 -4.99 2.41
N ASP A 365 12.47 -5.11 2.43
CA ASP A 365 11.60 -4.60 3.47
C ASP A 365 10.37 -5.51 3.56
N VAL A 366 9.98 -5.88 4.77
CA VAL A 366 8.87 -6.81 5.05
C VAL A 366 7.57 -6.40 4.38
N CYS A 367 7.30 -5.09 4.22
CA CYS A 367 6.04 -4.65 3.62
C CYS A 367 5.86 -5.14 2.17
N TYR A 368 6.94 -5.40 1.44
CA TYR A 368 6.86 -5.94 0.07
C TYR A 368 6.46 -7.42 0.06
N SER A 369 6.50 -8.12 1.19
CA SER A 369 5.89 -9.45 1.31
C SER A 369 4.39 -9.44 1.03
N TRP A 370 3.72 -8.30 1.25
CA TRP A 370 2.35 -8.09 0.82
C TRP A 370 2.27 -7.60 -0.64
N TRP A 371 2.89 -6.47 -0.96
CA TRP A 371 2.73 -5.79 -2.25
C TRP A 371 3.10 -6.67 -3.43
N VAL A 372 4.18 -7.44 -3.31
CA VAL A 372 4.66 -8.33 -4.36
C VAL A 372 3.85 -9.63 -4.41
N LEU A 373 3.66 -10.31 -3.25
CA LEU A 373 2.96 -11.60 -3.27
C LEU A 373 1.51 -11.49 -3.67
N SER A 374 0.77 -10.48 -3.18
CA SER A 374 -0.62 -10.27 -3.55
C SER A 374 -0.77 -10.05 -5.06
N SER A 375 0.11 -9.25 -5.66
CA SER A 375 0.16 -9.05 -7.10
C SER A 375 0.45 -10.34 -7.85
N LEU A 376 1.46 -11.12 -7.43
CA LEU A 376 1.81 -12.41 -8.03
C LEU A 376 0.68 -13.45 -7.92
N ILE A 377 -0.08 -13.45 -6.81
CA ILE A 377 -1.23 -14.33 -6.64
C ILE A 377 -2.34 -13.95 -7.62
N MET A 378 -2.66 -12.65 -7.75
CA MET A 378 -3.69 -12.16 -8.67
C MET A 378 -3.38 -12.49 -10.15
N ILE A 379 -2.10 -12.50 -10.54
CA ILE A 379 -1.67 -12.88 -11.90
C ILE A 379 -1.24 -14.35 -12.05
N ASP A 380 -1.38 -15.17 -10.98
CA ASP A 380 -1.04 -16.60 -10.96
C ASP A 380 0.45 -16.91 -11.23
N ARG A 381 1.36 -16.12 -10.64
CA ARG A 381 2.83 -16.29 -10.75
C ARG A 381 3.54 -16.42 -9.39
N VAL A 382 2.82 -16.56 -8.29
CA VAL A 382 3.39 -16.67 -6.93
C VAL A 382 4.37 -17.85 -6.77
N HIS A 383 4.25 -18.88 -7.61
CA HIS A 383 5.12 -20.03 -7.59
C HIS A 383 6.55 -19.76 -8.11
N TRP A 384 6.81 -18.56 -8.61
CA TRP A 384 8.13 -18.12 -9.04
C TRP A 384 8.98 -17.56 -7.89
N ILE A 385 8.40 -17.30 -6.72
CA ILE A 385 9.10 -16.81 -5.52
C ILE A 385 9.58 -17.97 -4.66
N ASP A 386 10.78 -17.83 -4.08
CA ASP A 386 11.28 -18.72 -3.03
C ASP A 386 10.58 -18.39 -1.70
N LYS A 387 9.49 -19.11 -1.44
CA LYS A 387 8.65 -18.87 -0.26
C LYS A 387 9.35 -19.22 1.05
N GLU A 388 10.25 -20.20 1.05
CA GLU A 388 10.96 -20.63 2.26
C GLU A 388 11.92 -19.54 2.71
N LYS A 389 12.68 -18.94 1.79
CA LYS A 389 13.56 -17.81 2.09
C LYS A 389 12.78 -16.57 2.54
N LEU A 390 11.66 -16.26 1.89
CA LEU A 390 10.84 -15.12 2.27
C LEU A 390 10.22 -15.30 3.66
N THR A 391 9.71 -16.50 3.96
CA THR A 391 9.22 -16.84 5.31
C THR A 391 10.31 -16.63 6.36
N LYS A 392 11.52 -17.14 6.09
CA LYS A 392 12.66 -16.96 7.00
C LYS A 392 13.01 -15.48 7.19
N PHE A 393 12.99 -14.68 6.12
CA PHE A 393 13.25 -13.24 6.22
C PHE A 393 12.24 -12.55 7.14
N ILE A 394 10.93 -12.79 6.95
CA ILE A 394 9.87 -12.20 7.79
C ILE A 394 10.05 -12.62 9.26
N LEU A 395 10.27 -13.90 9.52
CA LEU A 395 10.42 -14.42 10.89
C LEU A 395 11.68 -13.89 11.59
N ASN A 396 12.72 -13.53 10.84
CA ASN A 396 13.91 -12.88 11.40
C ASN A 396 13.71 -11.40 11.73
N CYS A 397 12.64 -10.77 11.24
CA CYS A 397 12.30 -9.38 11.53
C CYS A 397 11.39 -9.23 12.76
N GLN A 398 10.96 -10.32 13.39
CA GLN A 398 10.09 -10.25 14.58
C GLN A 398 10.87 -10.01 15.87
N ASP A 399 10.29 -9.21 16.78
CA ASP A 399 10.70 -9.16 18.18
C ASP A 399 9.98 -10.30 18.93
N LYS A 400 10.74 -11.32 19.33
CA LYS A 400 10.20 -12.50 20.03
C LYS A 400 9.90 -12.25 21.51
N GLU A 401 10.47 -11.21 22.10
CA GLU A 401 10.29 -10.87 23.51
C GLU A 401 9.06 -9.98 23.71
N ASN A 402 8.97 -8.87 22.95
CA ASN A 402 7.96 -7.85 23.10
C ASN A 402 6.84 -7.92 22.07
N GLY A 403 7.06 -8.64 20.97
CA GLY A 403 6.15 -8.71 19.84
C GLY A 403 6.34 -7.56 18.85
N GLY A 404 5.72 -7.70 17.69
CA GLY A 404 5.89 -6.81 16.55
C GLY A 404 6.86 -7.36 15.51
N ILE A 405 6.80 -6.80 14.31
CA ILE A 405 7.69 -7.10 13.19
C ILE A 405 8.23 -5.77 12.66
N SER A 406 9.52 -5.74 12.33
CA SER A 406 10.20 -4.58 11.74
C SER A 406 10.29 -4.70 10.22
N ASP A 407 10.71 -3.61 9.54
CA ASP A 407 10.94 -3.60 8.09
C ASP A 407 12.06 -4.57 7.67
N ARG A 408 13.08 -4.74 8.53
CA ARG A 408 14.20 -5.68 8.34
C ARG A 408 14.80 -6.07 9.69
N PRO A 409 15.62 -7.14 9.75
CA PRO A 409 16.23 -7.58 11.00
C PRO A 409 16.94 -6.43 11.72
N ASP A 410 16.89 -6.46 13.06
CA ASP A 410 17.54 -5.52 13.98
C ASP A 410 17.00 -4.07 13.96
N ASN A 411 15.94 -3.77 13.23
CA ASN A 411 15.26 -2.49 13.26
C ASN A 411 14.11 -2.47 14.28
N ALA A 412 13.61 -1.27 14.60
CA ALA A 412 12.46 -1.11 15.49
C ALA A 412 11.18 -1.69 14.84
N VAL A 413 10.39 -2.40 15.65
CA VAL A 413 9.11 -2.95 15.24
C VAL A 413 8.03 -1.88 15.21
N ASP A 414 7.04 -2.03 14.33
CA ASP A 414 5.86 -1.18 14.28
C ASP A 414 4.62 -1.95 13.82
N ILE A 415 3.44 -1.32 13.95
CA ILE A 415 2.15 -1.96 13.63
C ILE A 415 1.97 -2.19 12.12
N TYR A 416 2.53 -1.32 11.29
CA TYR A 416 2.48 -1.39 9.84
C TYR A 416 3.26 -2.62 9.32
N HIS A 417 4.55 -2.77 9.71
CA HIS A 417 5.34 -3.92 9.29
C HIS A 417 4.85 -5.21 9.95
N THR A 418 4.31 -5.15 11.17
CA THR A 418 3.66 -6.30 11.81
C THR A 418 2.49 -6.81 10.97
N TYR A 419 1.63 -5.92 10.49
CA TYR A 419 0.52 -6.28 9.60
C TYR A 419 1.02 -6.91 8.30
N PHE A 420 1.95 -6.26 7.60
CA PHE A 420 2.42 -6.77 6.31
C PHE A 420 3.23 -8.06 6.41
N GLY A 421 3.95 -8.26 7.49
CA GLY A 421 4.63 -9.51 7.78
C GLY A 421 3.64 -10.66 7.96
N VAL A 422 2.64 -10.49 8.82
CA VAL A 422 1.57 -11.50 9.05
C VAL A 422 0.73 -11.72 7.79
N ALA A 423 0.39 -10.65 7.04
CA ALA A 423 -0.32 -10.75 5.77
C ALA A 423 0.51 -11.51 4.71
N GLY A 424 1.82 -11.26 4.62
CA GLY A 424 2.74 -12.02 3.77
C GLY A 424 2.78 -13.50 4.14
N LEU A 425 2.86 -13.83 5.43
CA LEU A 425 2.79 -15.20 5.92
C LEU A 425 1.44 -15.86 5.58
N SER A 426 0.32 -15.12 5.70
CA SER A 426 -1.01 -15.58 5.27
C SER A 426 -1.04 -15.96 3.79
N LEU A 427 -0.48 -15.11 2.91
CA LEU A 427 -0.42 -15.38 1.46
C LEU A 427 0.47 -16.58 1.10
N MET A 428 1.41 -16.92 1.97
CA MET A 428 2.25 -18.13 1.85
C MET A 428 1.64 -19.37 2.51
N GLU A 429 0.43 -19.26 3.06
CA GLU A 429 -0.27 -20.35 3.75
C GLU A 429 0.48 -20.85 5.01
N TYR A 430 1.11 -19.91 5.75
CA TYR A 430 1.85 -20.23 6.98
C TYR A 430 0.89 -20.84 8.04
N PRO A 431 1.30 -21.92 8.74
CA PRO A 431 0.45 -22.57 9.75
C PRO A 431 0.02 -21.59 10.87
N GLY A 432 -1.25 -21.65 11.26
CA GLY A 432 -1.79 -20.82 12.35
C GLY A 432 -2.26 -19.42 11.93
N VAL A 433 -2.00 -19.00 10.69
CA VAL A 433 -2.46 -17.71 10.14
C VAL A 433 -3.64 -17.94 9.19
N LYS A 434 -4.74 -17.18 9.35
CA LYS A 434 -5.90 -17.25 8.45
C LYS A 434 -5.54 -16.85 7.03
N PRO A 435 -6.23 -17.43 6.00
CA PRO A 435 -6.04 -17.01 4.62
C PRO A 435 -6.59 -15.60 4.37
N MET A 436 -5.87 -14.81 3.59
CA MET A 436 -6.20 -13.44 3.19
C MET A 436 -6.55 -13.34 1.71
N ASP A 437 -7.49 -12.46 1.37
CA ASP A 437 -7.82 -12.15 -0.02
C ASP A 437 -6.82 -11.12 -0.58
N PRO A 438 -6.13 -11.41 -1.71
CA PRO A 438 -5.08 -10.55 -2.22
C PRO A 438 -5.61 -9.26 -2.88
N ALA A 439 -6.89 -9.20 -3.27
CA ALA A 439 -7.44 -8.03 -3.95
C ALA A 439 -8.10 -7.04 -2.97
N TYR A 440 -8.77 -7.55 -1.92
CA TYR A 440 -9.51 -6.73 -0.95
C TYR A 440 -8.71 -6.41 0.31
N ALA A 441 -7.55 -7.03 0.51
CA ALA A 441 -6.70 -6.84 1.68
C ALA A 441 -7.46 -7.08 3.01
N LEU A 442 -8.30 -8.09 3.02
CA LEU A 442 -9.12 -8.55 4.15
C LEU A 442 -9.00 -10.08 4.30
N PRO A 443 -9.25 -10.63 5.48
CA PRO A 443 -9.36 -12.07 5.66
C PRO A 443 -10.38 -12.68 4.69
N LEU A 444 -10.07 -13.85 4.14
CA LEU A 444 -10.88 -14.47 3.08
C LEU A 444 -12.30 -14.82 3.53
N ASP A 445 -12.49 -15.16 4.82
CA ASP A 445 -13.81 -15.43 5.39
C ASP A 445 -14.67 -14.16 5.48
N VAL A 446 -14.05 -13.00 5.76
CA VAL A 446 -14.72 -11.68 5.75
C VAL A 446 -15.17 -11.34 4.32
N VAL A 447 -14.29 -11.45 3.33
CA VAL A 447 -14.62 -11.19 1.92
C VAL A 447 -15.72 -12.15 1.44
N ASN A 448 -15.64 -13.43 1.81
CA ASN A 448 -16.69 -14.41 1.53
C ASN A 448 -18.04 -14.02 2.15
N ARG A 449 -18.04 -13.48 3.36
CA ARG A 449 -19.25 -13.02 4.04
C ARG A 449 -19.93 -11.88 3.26
N ILE A 450 -19.16 -10.92 2.75
CA ILE A 450 -19.66 -9.77 2.00
C ILE A 450 -20.26 -10.20 0.65
N PHE A 451 -19.56 -11.04 -0.10
CA PHE A 451 -19.95 -11.35 -1.48
C PHE A 451 -20.77 -12.63 -1.67
N LEU A 452 -20.84 -13.52 -0.67
CA LEU A 452 -21.53 -14.81 -0.79
C LEU A 452 -22.74 -14.98 0.14
N ARG A 453 -22.93 -14.11 1.13
CA ARG A 453 -24.20 -14.06 1.86
C ARG A 453 -25.30 -13.62 0.87
N LYS A 454 -26.36 -14.43 0.80
CA LYS A 454 -27.58 -14.13 0.05
C LYS A 454 -28.56 -13.43 0.99
#